data_32933e19b57f93ac1785c69612982b48
#
_entry.id   32933e19b57f93ac1785c69612982b48
#
_cell.length_a   1.000
_cell.length_b   1.000
_cell.length_c   1.000
_cell.angle_alpha   90.00
_cell.angle_beta   90.00
_cell.angle_gamma   90.00
#
_symmetry.space_group_name_H-M   'P 1'
#
loop_
_entity.id
_entity.type
_entity.pdbx_description
1 polymer ?
#
loop_
_entity_poly.entity_id
_entity_poly.type
_entity_poly.pdbx_seq_one_letter_code
_entity_poly.pdbx_strand_id
1 'polypeptide(L)'
;MRNETIGVLDLRRNLSALLETTQRRPLMVHRYGSPWVCVVSDEQWQQQAVLLDFDPHSHPLAMLLRLQQQALPLSEAGALSPAVLARALLLTGVHGIDDLAQLHEQVLHHRLWHWFVAGTRDVMDSWQLPALRVAMGALCDDVDMTDALAAFAARSDVAILARRCGGEAPRLEREACRQMTLR
;
A
#
# COMPACT_ATOMS: atom_id res chain seq x y z
N MET A 1 -4.42 -21.02 -11.06
CA MET A 1 -4.54 -22.19 -10.19
C MET A 1 -5.93 -22.21 -9.59
N ARG A 2 -6.69 -23.32 -9.67
CA ARG A 2 -7.99 -23.41 -9.00
C ARG A 2 -7.74 -23.83 -7.55
N ASN A 3 -8.04 -22.96 -6.60
CA ASN A 3 -8.05 -23.31 -5.19
C ASN A 3 -9.24 -24.22 -4.91
N GLU A 4 -9.04 -25.28 -4.12
CA GLU A 4 -10.14 -26.10 -3.67
C GLU A 4 -10.94 -25.32 -2.62
N THR A 5 -12.25 -25.30 -2.80
CA THR A 5 -13.15 -24.52 -1.94
C THR A 5 -14.06 -25.48 -1.20
N ILE A 6 -14.12 -25.36 0.12
CA ILE A 6 -14.98 -26.21 0.97
C ILE A 6 -15.73 -25.37 2.01
N GLY A 7 -16.83 -25.91 2.50
CA GLY A 7 -17.57 -25.36 3.64
C GLY A 7 -16.98 -25.75 4.99
N VAL A 8 -17.24 -24.95 6.03
CA VAL A 8 -16.79 -25.26 7.41
C VAL A 8 -17.29 -26.62 7.91
N LEU A 9 -18.49 -27.02 7.54
CA LEU A 9 -19.04 -28.32 7.95
C LEU A 9 -18.31 -29.52 7.32
N ASP A 10 -17.92 -29.38 6.05
CA ASP A 10 -17.15 -30.40 5.34
C ASP A 10 -15.72 -30.48 5.87
N LEU A 11 -15.11 -29.34 6.18
CA LEU A 11 -13.82 -29.29 6.87
C LEU A 11 -13.87 -30.06 8.19
N ARG A 12 -14.91 -29.82 9.01
CA ARG A 12 -15.06 -30.47 10.30
C ARG A 12 -15.25 -32.00 10.17
N ARG A 13 -15.95 -32.45 9.15
CA ARG A 13 -16.25 -33.90 8.94
C ARG A 13 -15.04 -34.66 8.40
N ASN A 14 -14.22 -34.03 7.57
CA ASN A 14 -13.14 -34.65 6.82
C ASN A 14 -11.78 -34.05 7.09
N LEU A 15 -11.55 -33.52 8.29
CA LEU A 15 -10.39 -32.68 8.62
C LEU A 15 -9.06 -33.33 8.22
N SER A 16 -8.82 -34.57 8.62
CA SER A 16 -7.55 -35.27 8.37
C SER A 16 -7.28 -35.45 6.87
N ALA A 17 -8.25 -35.92 6.10
CA ALA A 17 -8.09 -36.11 4.66
C ALA A 17 -7.89 -34.76 3.93
N LEU A 18 -8.56 -33.71 4.37
CA LEU A 18 -8.44 -32.37 3.79
C LEU A 18 -7.09 -31.70 4.15
N LEU A 19 -6.58 -31.93 5.36
CA LEU A 19 -5.23 -31.45 5.74
C LEU A 19 -4.14 -32.14 4.91
N GLU A 20 -4.29 -33.43 4.58
CA GLU A 20 -3.36 -34.12 3.67
C GLU A 20 -3.36 -33.48 2.26
N THR A 21 -4.50 -33.01 1.78
CA THR A 21 -4.57 -32.33 0.48
C THR A 21 -3.86 -30.99 0.49
N THR A 22 -3.75 -30.31 1.66
CA THR A 22 -3.05 -29.03 1.78
C THR A 22 -1.55 -29.13 1.53
N GLN A 23 -0.95 -30.31 1.65
CA GLN A 23 0.46 -30.52 1.28
C GLN A 23 0.71 -30.24 -0.21
N ARG A 24 -0.29 -30.41 -1.06
CA ARG A 24 -0.18 -30.22 -2.52
C ARG A 24 -0.75 -28.91 -3.00
N ARG A 25 -1.79 -28.38 -2.33
CA ARG A 25 -2.47 -27.15 -2.76
C ARG A 25 -3.19 -26.46 -1.60
N PRO A 26 -3.26 -25.12 -1.59
CA PRO A 26 -4.04 -24.39 -0.60
C PRO A 26 -5.52 -24.78 -0.62
N LEU A 27 -6.12 -24.84 0.58
CA LEU A 27 -7.52 -25.14 0.78
C LEU A 27 -8.25 -23.88 1.26
N MET A 28 -9.18 -23.35 0.47
CA MET A 28 -10.01 -22.21 0.84
C MET A 28 -11.26 -22.68 1.58
N VAL A 29 -11.42 -22.24 2.83
CA VAL A 29 -12.60 -22.53 3.65
C VAL A 29 -13.58 -21.39 3.57
N HIS A 30 -14.82 -21.69 3.20
CA HIS A 30 -15.90 -20.71 3.14
C HIS A 30 -16.80 -20.82 4.35
N ARG A 31 -17.25 -19.69 4.86
CA ARG A 31 -18.27 -19.58 5.90
C ARG A 31 -19.40 -18.70 5.37
N TYR A 32 -20.62 -19.23 5.40
CA TYR A 32 -21.81 -18.56 4.86
C TYR A 32 -21.65 -18.07 3.40
N GLY A 33 -20.96 -18.87 2.58
CA GLY A 33 -20.74 -18.54 1.16
C GLY A 33 -19.59 -17.56 0.88
N SER A 34 -18.96 -17.00 1.93
CA SER A 34 -17.82 -16.07 1.79
C SER A 34 -16.51 -16.75 2.16
N PRO A 35 -15.38 -16.44 1.51
CA PRO A 35 -14.05 -16.87 1.93
C PRO A 35 -13.79 -16.47 3.38
N TRP A 36 -13.33 -17.40 4.20
CA TRP A 36 -13.11 -17.17 5.63
C TRP A 36 -11.68 -17.41 6.05
N VAL A 37 -11.10 -18.55 5.74
CA VAL A 37 -9.70 -18.87 6.04
C VAL A 37 -9.11 -19.69 4.89
N CYS A 38 -7.78 -19.60 4.73
CA CYS A 38 -7.01 -20.44 3.84
C CYS A 38 -6.12 -21.34 4.68
N VAL A 39 -6.17 -22.66 4.43
CA VAL A 39 -5.29 -23.65 5.06
C VAL A 39 -4.21 -24.02 4.06
N VAL A 40 -2.95 -23.89 4.48
CA VAL A 40 -1.75 -24.20 3.70
C VAL A 40 -0.85 -25.15 4.49
N SER A 41 -0.03 -25.95 3.83
CA SER A 41 1.00 -26.74 4.51
C SER A 41 2.08 -25.82 5.09
N ASP A 42 2.82 -26.33 6.10
CA ASP A 42 3.97 -25.61 6.65
C ASP A 42 5.02 -25.31 5.57
N GLU A 43 5.29 -26.25 4.68
CA GLU A 43 6.21 -26.05 3.57
C GLU A 43 5.77 -24.92 2.63
N GLN A 44 4.48 -24.89 2.25
CA GLN A 44 3.90 -23.81 1.44
C GLN A 44 3.93 -22.47 2.19
N TRP A 45 3.67 -22.50 3.50
CA TRP A 45 3.76 -21.31 4.35
C TRP A 45 5.18 -20.79 4.40
N GLN A 46 6.20 -21.67 4.61
CA GLN A 46 7.61 -21.27 4.64
C GLN A 46 8.08 -20.73 3.29
N GLN A 47 7.67 -21.36 2.18
CA GLN A 47 7.95 -20.82 0.84
C GLN A 47 7.32 -19.45 0.62
N GLN A 48 6.12 -19.22 1.12
CA GLN A 48 5.46 -17.91 1.09
C GLN A 48 6.06 -16.96 2.13
N ALA A 49 6.52 -17.44 3.28
CA ALA A 49 7.21 -16.64 4.27
C ALA A 49 8.57 -16.13 3.76
N VAL A 50 9.26 -16.90 2.92
CA VAL A 50 10.45 -16.41 2.17
C VAL A 50 10.06 -15.32 1.16
N LEU A 51 8.88 -15.42 0.53
CA LEU A 51 8.28 -14.32 -0.25
C LEU A 51 7.73 -13.19 0.63
N LEU A 52 7.51 -13.47 1.93
CA LEU A 52 7.12 -12.53 2.98
C LEU A 52 8.34 -11.96 3.72
N ASP A 53 9.54 -12.41 3.41
CA ASP A 53 10.78 -11.75 3.79
C ASP A 53 10.91 -10.47 2.94
N PHE A 54 9.97 -9.59 3.30
CA PHE A 54 9.78 -8.32 2.64
C PHE A 54 10.96 -7.41 2.97
N ASP A 55 11.94 -7.38 2.07
CA ASP A 55 12.97 -6.35 2.09
C ASP A 55 12.56 -5.16 1.23
N PRO A 56 11.93 -4.14 1.83
CA PRO A 56 11.52 -2.96 1.09
C PRO A 56 12.73 -2.18 0.56
N HIS A 57 13.92 -2.38 1.12
CA HIS A 57 15.12 -1.63 0.75
C HIS A 57 15.69 -2.01 -0.62
N SER A 58 15.36 -3.19 -1.11
CA SER A 58 15.71 -3.64 -2.46
C SER A 58 14.76 -3.08 -3.55
N HIS A 59 13.59 -2.57 -3.15
CA HIS A 59 12.57 -2.08 -4.08
C HIS A 59 12.86 -0.65 -4.56
N PRO A 60 12.54 -0.28 -5.82
CA PRO A 60 12.74 1.10 -6.34
C PRO A 60 12.07 2.20 -5.50
N LEU A 61 10.96 1.91 -4.80
CA LEU A 61 10.35 2.85 -3.86
C LEU A 61 11.28 3.26 -2.71
N ALA A 62 12.25 2.41 -2.31
CA ALA A 62 13.25 2.80 -1.32
C ALA A 62 14.17 3.91 -1.83
N MET A 63 14.52 3.85 -3.11
CA MET A 63 15.30 4.93 -3.74
C MET A 63 14.47 6.20 -3.87
N LEU A 64 13.20 6.08 -4.23
CA LEU A 64 12.28 7.21 -4.30
C LEU A 64 12.11 7.88 -2.92
N LEU A 65 11.98 7.08 -1.86
CA LEU A 65 11.91 7.57 -0.48
C LEU A 65 13.18 8.37 -0.09
N ARG A 66 14.36 7.83 -0.39
CA ARG A 66 15.62 8.52 -0.12
C ARG A 66 15.75 9.82 -0.89
N LEU A 67 15.38 9.84 -2.18
CA LEU A 67 15.38 11.05 -2.99
C LEU A 67 14.41 12.09 -2.43
N GLN A 68 13.23 11.69 -2.00
CA GLN A 68 12.25 12.58 -1.41
C GLN A 68 12.78 13.19 -0.10
N GLN A 69 13.34 12.36 0.79
CA GLN A 69 13.92 12.83 2.06
C GLN A 69 15.06 13.81 1.87
N GLN A 70 15.89 13.61 0.83
CA GLN A 70 17.01 14.51 0.51
C GLN A 70 16.54 15.82 -0.12
N ALA A 71 15.58 15.76 -1.04
CA ALA A 71 15.11 16.92 -1.79
C ALA A 71 14.08 17.76 -1.02
N LEU A 72 13.27 17.09 -0.18
CA LEU A 72 12.18 17.69 0.58
C LEU A 72 12.31 17.26 2.05
N PRO A 73 13.09 17.94 2.88
CA PRO A 73 13.26 17.60 4.29
C PRO A 73 12.01 18.00 5.10
N LEU A 74 10.95 17.20 4.95
CA LEU A 74 9.67 17.44 5.61
C LEU A 74 9.65 16.88 7.03
N SER A 75 8.82 17.47 7.89
CA SER A 75 8.62 16.96 9.24
C SER A 75 8.04 15.55 9.22
N GLU A 76 8.66 14.67 9.98
CA GLU A 76 8.22 13.30 10.21
C GLU A 76 7.39 13.18 11.51
N ALA A 77 7.12 14.28 12.21
CA ALA A 77 6.41 14.25 13.49
C ALA A 77 4.91 14.05 13.30
N GLY A 78 4.38 12.98 13.89
CA GLY A 78 2.95 12.62 13.83
C GLY A 78 2.63 11.59 12.75
N ALA A 79 1.50 10.94 12.93
CA ALA A 79 1.03 9.86 12.06
C ALA A 79 0.59 10.34 10.67
N LEU A 80 0.02 11.55 10.58
CA LEU A 80 -0.33 12.23 9.34
C LEU A 80 0.58 13.46 9.14
N SER A 81 1.89 13.26 9.34
CA SER A 81 2.89 14.31 9.14
C SER A 81 2.99 14.76 7.68
N PRO A 82 3.50 15.97 7.40
CA PRO A 82 3.73 16.42 6.04
C PRO A 82 4.52 15.41 5.18
N ALA A 83 5.51 14.74 5.76
CA ALA A 83 6.29 13.72 5.07
C ALA A 83 5.45 12.50 4.67
N VAL A 84 4.59 12.01 5.57
CA VAL A 84 3.67 10.89 5.32
C VAL A 84 2.67 11.26 4.22
N LEU A 85 2.07 12.44 4.30
CA LEU A 85 1.11 12.91 3.30
C LEU A 85 1.75 13.15 1.93
N ALA A 86 2.96 13.71 1.88
CA ALA A 86 3.71 13.89 0.64
C ALA A 86 4.02 12.56 -0.04
N ARG A 87 4.41 11.53 0.72
CA ARG A 87 4.63 10.17 0.17
C ARG A 87 3.35 9.54 -0.33
N ALA A 88 2.25 9.70 0.40
CA ALA A 88 0.94 9.24 -0.02
C ALA A 88 0.54 9.91 -1.35
N LEU A 89 0.73 11.22 -1.48
CA LEU A 89 0.46 11.97 -2.70
C LEU A 89 1.38 11.56 -3.87
N LEU A 90 2.65 11.24 -3.61
CA LEU A 90 3.55 10.69 -4.64
C LEU A 90 3.05 9.35 -5.17
N LEU A 91 2.53 8.46 -4.31
CA LEU A 91 1.94 7.20 -4.76
C LEU A 91 0.73 7.41 -5.67
N THR A 92 -0.14 8.38 -5.38
CA THR A 92 -1.28 8.69 -6.26
C THR A 92 -0.78 9.09 -7.64
N GLY A 93 0.24 9.96 -7.72
CA GLY A 93 0.83 10.39 -8.99
C GLY A 93 1.52 9.26 -9.75
N VAL A 94 2.20 8.34 -9.05
CA VAL A 94 2.91 7.19 -9.66
C VAL A 94 1.92 6.16 -10.21
N HIS A 95 0.84 5.87 -9.49
CA HIS A 95 -0.10 4.79 -9.82
C HIS A 95 -1.41 5.27 -10.43
N GLY A 96 -1.54 6.57 -10.69
CA GLY A 96 -2.74 7.15 -11.32
C GLY A 96 -4.00 7.02 -10.45
N ILE A 97 -3.86 7.12 -9.13
CA ILE A 97 -4.99 7.06 -8.20
C ILE A 97 -5.59 8.44 -8.06
N ASP A 98 -6.86 8.57 -8.35
CA ASP A 98 -7.63 9.83 -8.29
C ASP A 98 -8.69 9.87 -7.17
N ASP A 99 -8.72 8.83 -6.34
CA ASP A 99 -9.64 8.66 -5.21
C ASP A 99 -8.87 8.42 -3.90
N LEU A 100 -9.13 9.26 -2.90
CA LEU A 100 -8.50 9.16 -1.59
C LEU A 100 -8.91 7.91 -0.81
N ALA A 101 -10.14 7.42 -1.01
CA ALA A 101 -10.59 6.18 -0.38
C ALA A 101 -9.84 4.97 -0.97
N GLN A 102 -9.60 4.95 -2.27
CA GLN A 102 -8.79 3.93 -2.92
C GLN A 102 -7.34 3.96 -2.42
N LEU A 103 -6.72 5.14 -2.32
CA LEU A 103 -5.38 5.28 -1.75
C LEU A 103 -5.32 4.77 -0.31
N HIS A 104 -6.30 5.16 0.52
CA HIS A 104 -6.42 4.74 1.90
C HIS A 104 -6.43 3.22 2.02
N GLU A 105 -7.30 2.55 1.25
CA GLU A 105 -7.44 1.11 1.23
C GLU A 105 -6.17 0.41 0.76
N GLN A 106 -5.54 0.91 -0.31
CA GLN A 106 -4.29 0.35 -0.83
C GLN A 106 -3.14 0.47 0.18
N VAL A 107 -2.99 1.60 0.86
CA VAL A 107 -1.95 1.77 1.89
C VAL A 107 -2.19 0.83 3.07
N LEU A 108 -3.44 0.58 3.47
CA LEU A 108 -3.77 -0.34 4.54
C LEU A 108 -3.43 -1.81 4.21
N HIS A 109 -3.67 -2.22 2.97
CA HIS A 109 -3.58 -3.63 2.58
C HIS A 109 -2.29 -4.00 1.84
N HIS A 110 -1.55 -3.02 1.33
CA HIS A 110 -0.32 -3.26 0.57
C HIS A 110 0.91 -2.93 1.41
N ARG A 111 1.58 -3.95 1.96
CA ARG A 111 2.74 -3.80 2.87
C ARG A 111 3.82 -2.84 2.35
N LEU A 112 4.15 -2.89 1.05
CA LEU A 112 5.15 -2.01 0.45
C LEU A 112 4.71 -0.54 0.44
N TRP A 113 3.44 -0.27 0.15
CA TRP A 113 2.90 1.08 0.17
C TRP A 113 2.79 1.62 1.58
N HIS A 114 2.33 0.76 2.51
CA HIS A 114 2.35 1.10 3.93
C HIS A 114 3.75 1.48 4.40
N TRP A 115 4.74 0.65 4.09
CA TRP A 115 6.13 0.95 4.43
C TRP A 115 6.65 2.24 3.77
N PHE A 116 6.35 2.48 2.49
CA PHE A 116 6.78 3.69 1.79
C PHE A 116 6.19 4.95 2.41
N VAL A 117 4.91 4.92 2.77
CA VAL A 117 4.18 6.06 3.35
C VAL A 117 4.56 6.29 4.81
N ALA A 118 4.48 5.25 5.63
CA ALA A 118 4.59 5.32 7.08
C ALA A 118 5.98 4.96 7.62
N GLY A 119 6.82 4.32 6.83
CA GLY A 119 8.09 3.76 7.27
C GLY A 119 7.87 2.53 8.16
N THR A 120 8.60 2.47 9.27
CA THR A 120 8.46 1.42 10.29
C THR A 120 7.43 1.74 11.37
N ARG A 121 6.75 2.88 11.25
CA ARG A 121 5.77 3.33 12.26
C ARG A 121 4.45 2.62 12.07
N ASP A 122 3.84 2.25 13.17
CA ASP A 122 2.45 1.85 13.15
C ASP A 122 1.57 3.10 13.13
N VAL A 123 1.06 3.44 11.96
CA VAL A 123 0.16 4.58 11.77
C VAL A 123 -1.29 4.14 11.58
N MET A 124 -1.57 2.82 11.70
CA MET A 124 -2.87 2.24 11.36
C MET A 124 -4.02 2.87 12.14
N ASP A 125 -3.84 3.09 13.45
CA ASP A 125 -4.88 3.69 14.29
C ASP A 125 -5.20 5.14 13.87
N SER A 126 -4.23 5.86 13.33
CA SER A 126 -4.37 7.25 12.90
C SER A 126 -4.68 7.41 11.41
N TRP A 127 -4.53 6.33 10.63
CA TRP A 127 -4.78 6.30 9.19
C TRP A 127 -6.27 6.10 8.92
N GLN A 128 -7.09 7.02 9.47
CA GLN A 128 -8.54 7.02 9.29
C GLN A 128 -8.93 7.95 8.13
N LEU A 129 -9.79 7.48 7.23
CA LEU A 129 -10.15 8.22 6.02
C LEU A 129 -10.63 9.66 6.28
N PRO A 130 -11.48 9.95 7.29
CA PRO A 130 -11.87 11.33 7.58
C PRO A 130 -10.69 12.21 8.00
N ALA A 131 -9.79 11.70 8.84
CA ALA A 131 -8.60 12.44 9.29
C ALA A 131 -7.61 12.64 8.13
N LEU A 132 -7.39 11.61 7.30
CA LEU A 132 -6.57 11.68 6.11
C LEU A 132 -7.11 12.72 5.11
N ARG A 133 -8.43 12.78 4.92
CA ARG A 133 -9.08 13.76 4.03
C ARG A 133 -8.80 15.21 4.48
N VAL A 134 -8.97 15.49 5.76
CA VAL A 134 -8.70 16.82 6.32
C VAL A 134 -7.22 17.19 6.19
N ALA A 135 -6.32 16.26 6.57
CA ALA A 135 -4.88 16.49 6.52
C ALA A 135 -4.37 16.65 5.07
N MET A 136 -4.86 15.83 4.15
CA MET A 136 -4.51 15.92 2.73
C MET A 136 -5.05 17.21 2.09
N GLY A 137 -6.27 17.62 2.47
CA GLY A 137 -6.83 18.91 2.04
C GLY A 137 -5.95 20.08 2.46
N ALA A 138 -5.52 20.11 3.71
CA ALA A 138 -4.62 21.13 4.22
C ALA A 138 -3.26 21.15 3.47
N LEU A 139 -2.71 19.96 3.15
CA LEU A 139 -1.50 19.85 2.33
C LEU A 139 -1.70 20.41 0.92
N CYS A 140 -2.83 20.09 0.27
CA CYS A 140 -3.14 20.55 -1.08
C CYS A 140 -3.45 22.07 -1.15
N ASP A 141 -3.85 22.67 -0.04
CA ASP A 141 -4.04 24.12 0.09
C ASP A 141 -2.74 24.89 0.34
N ASP A 142 -1.70 24.21 0.83
CA ASP A 142 -0.36 24.79 0.98
C ASP A 142 0.31 24.89 -0.40
N VAL A 143 0.40 26.13 -0.90
CA VAL A 143 0.92 26.45 -2.23
C VAL A 143 2.39 26.08 -2.36
N ASP A 144 3.20 26.43 -1.37
CA ASP A 144 4.65 26.23 -1.40
C ASP A 144 4.96 24.73 -1.37
N MET A 145 4.21 23.97 -0.56
CA MET A 145 4.34 22.52 -0.47
C MET A 145 3.94 21.81 -1.76
N THR A 146 2.80 22.17 -2.34
CA THR A 146 2.33 21.56 -3.59
C THR A 146 3.25 21.88 -4.76
N ASP A 147 3.79 23.09 -4.86
CA ASP A 147 4.75 23.46 -5.88
C ASP A 147 6.10 22.74 -5.71
N ALA A 148 6.58 22.58 -4.47
CA ALA A 148 7.79 21.82 -4.18
C ALA A 148 7.62 20.32 -4.52
N LEU A 149 6.45 19.73 -4.21
CA LEU A 149 6.13 18.34 -4.57
C LEU A 149 5.99 18.16 -6.08
N ALA A 150 5.36 19.10 -6.78
CA ALA A 150 5.25 19.07 -8.24
C ALA A 150 6.62 19.19 -8.91
N ALA A 151 7.47 20.10 -8.44
CA ALA A 151 8.85 20.23 -8.92
C ALA A 151 9.67 18.96 -8.67
N PHE A 152 9.53 18.34 -7.50
CA PHE A 152 10.15 17.05 -7.20
C PHE A 152 9.66 15.94 -8.14
N ALA A 153 8.35 15.82 -8.34
CA ALA A 153 7.72 14.83 -9.20
C ALA A 153 8.15 14.95 -10.67
N ALA A 154 8.41 16.17 -11.14
CA ALA A 154 8.85 16.44 -12.51
C ALA A 154 10.31 16.05 -12.79
N ARG A 155 11.09 15.65 -11.78
CA ARG A 155 12.50 15.25 -11.96
C ARG A 155 12.60 13.97 -12.80
N SER A 156 13.62 13.92 -13.66
CA SER A 156 13.87 12.75 -14.53
C SER A 156 14.21 11.48 -13.76
N ASP A 157 14.96 11.58 -12.65
CA ASP A 157 15.28 10.44 -11.79
C ASP A 157 14.05 9.88 -11.08
N VAL A 158 13.13 10.73 -10.64
CA VAL A 158 11.83 10.34 -10.09
C VAL A 158 10.97 9.61 -11.12
N ALA A 159 10.90 10.13 -12.36
CA ALA A 159 10.17 9.50 -13.45
C ALA A 159 10.73 8.10 -13.81
N ILE A 160 12.05 7.93 -13.78
CA ILE A 160 12.70 6.62 -14.01
C ILE A 160 12.32 5.64 -12.91
N LEU A 161 12.40 6.06 -11.64
CA LEU A 161 12.05 5.21 -10.50
C LEU A 161 10.56 4.84 -10.50
N ALA A 162 9.67 5.78 -10.81
CA ALA A 162 8.23 5.53 -10.90
C ALA A 162 7.92 4.42 -11.93
N ARG A 163 8.53 4.47 -13.13
CA ARG A 163 8.37 3.41 -14.13
C ARG A 163 8.90 2.06 -13.65
N ARG A 164 9.99 2.05 -12.90
CA ARG A 164 10.54 0.82 -12.28
C ARG A 164 9.63 0.26 -11.19
N CYS A 165 8.78 1.09 -10.58
CA CYS A 165 7.73 0.66 -9.65
C CYS A 165 6.47 0.13 -10.36
N GLY A 166 6.45 0.08 -11.69
CA GLY A 166 5.30 -0.33 -12.48
C GLY A 166 4.26 0.79 -12.67
N GLY A 167 4.63 2.03 -12.35
CA GLY A 167 3.80 3.22 -12.52
C GLY A 167 4.25 4.11 -13.67
N GLU A 168 3.66 5.29 -13.73
CA GLU A 168 3.99 6.34 -14.68
C GLU A 168 4.84 7.44 -14.02
N ALA A 169 5.36 8.37 -14.81
CA ALA A 169 5.95 9.60 -14.30
C ALA A 169 4.89 10.40 -13.52
N PRO A 170 5.09 10.65 -12.22
CA PRO A 170 4.04 11.25 -11.41
C PRO A 170 3.75 12.69 -11.89
N ARG A 171 2.48 12.98 -12.05
CA ARG A 171 1.97 14.33 -12.33
C ARG A 171 1.16 14.78 -11.14
N LEU A 172 1.69 15.74 -10.40
CA LEU A 172 1.01 16.29 -9.24
C LEU A 172 0.50 17.67 -9.61
N GLU A 173 -0.77 17.73 -10.00
CA GLU A 173 -1.48 18.97 -10.27
C GLU A 173 -2.30 19.35 -9.05
N ARG A 174 -2.21 20.60 -8.60
CA ARG A 174 -2.91 21.09 -7.41
C ARG A 174 -4.42 20.88 -7.49
N GLU A 175 -5.00 21.11 -8.66
CA GLU A 175 -6.45 20.93 -8.85
C GLU A 175 -6.85 19.46 -8.72
N ALA A 176 -6.09 18.55 -9.30
CA ALA A 176 -6.32 17.11 -9.15
C ALA A 176 -6.19 16.66 -7.68
N CYS A 177 -5.22 17.21 -6.95
CA CYS A 177 -5.04 16.96 -5.53
C CYS A 177 -6.27 17.40 -4.72
N ARG A 178 -6.79 18.60 -4.95
CA ARG A 178 -8.01 19.10 -4.29
C ARG A 178 -9.23 18.26 -4.64
N GLN A 179 -9.41 17.91 -5.90
CA GLN A 179 -10.55 17.09 -6.33
C GLN A 179 -10.55 15.71 -5.67
N MET A 180 -9.38 15.10 -5.48
CA MET A 180 -9.24 13.82 -4.78
C MET A 180 -9.71 13.89 -3.32
N THR A 181 -9.55 15.03 -2.65
CA THR A 181 -9.97 15.22 -1.25
C THR A 181 -11.46 15.53 -1.11
N LEU A 182 -12.12 15.96 -2.18
CA LEU A 182 -13.55 16.29 -2.19
C LEU A 182 -14.45 15.08 -2.49
N ARG A 183 -13.90 14.05 -3.10
CA ARG A 183 -14.60 12.78 -3.35
C ARG A 183 -14.49 11.85 -2.15
#